data_addcac10bcd1890427f249018cd909a4
#
_entry.id   addcac10bcd1890427f249018cd909a4
#
_cell.length_a   1.000
_cell.length_b   1.000
_cell.length_c   1.000
_cell.angle_alpha   90.00
_cell.angle_beta   90.00
_cell.angle_gamma   90.00
#
_symmetry.space_group_name_H-M   'P 1'
#
loop_
_entity.id
_entity.type
_entity.pdbx_description
1 polymer ?
#
loop_
_entity_poly.entity_id
_entity_poly.type
_entity_poly.pdbx_seq_one_letter_code
_entity_poly.pdbx_strand_id
1 'polypeptide(L)'
;MSRADGRSNDQLRSIKFTRNWLNNAEGSVLVEYGNTRVLCVASFTPGVPRWLVGKGEGWVTSEYAMLPRATHTRSERESVKGKLGGRTQEISRLVGRSLRGVVDMKALGENTIVIDCDVLQADGGTRTAAITGAYVALADAINWAKAKNHISSGVNPIIQSVAAVSVGVINGVAVLDLCYEEDVSAQTDMNIVCTGDGNFIEVQGTAEGKPFDRTMLDQLLDLGAKGCVQLTKLQAQALSQ
;
A
#
# COMPACT_ATOMS: atom_id res chain seq x y z
N MET A 1 15.13 20.69 -13.57
CA MET A 1 16.18 19.66 -13.31
C MET A 1 15.65 18.35 -13.83
N SER A 2 16.40 17.57 -14.57
CA SER A 2 15.97 16.20 -14.92
C SER A 2 16.25 15.28 -13.73
N ARG A 3 15.30 14.44 -13.37
CA ARG A 3 15.47 13.37 -12.38
C ARG A 3 16.49 12.36 -12.91
N ALA A 4 17.12 11.59 -12.01
CA ALA A 4 18.19 10.63 -12.37
C ALA A 4 17.74 9.60 -13.41
N ASP A 5 16.47 9.23 -13.41
CA ASP A 5 15.84 8.29 -14.34
C ASP A 5 15.13 8.95 -15.54
N GLY A 6 15.25 10.28 -15.70
CA GLY A 6 14.70 11.05 -16.82
C GLY A 6 13.21 11.38 -16.72
N ARG A 7 12.50 10.98 -15.64
CA ARG A 7 11.09 11.31 -15.43
C ARG A 7 10.87 12.82 -15.21
N SER A 8 9.69 13.31 -15.55
CA SER A 8 9.21 14.62 -15.08
C SER A 8 8.90 14.57 -13.56
N ASN A 9 8.83 15.73 -12.92
CA ASN A 9 8.63 15.82 -11.47
C ASN A 9 7.28 15.25 -11.01
N ASP A 10 6.30 15.22 -11.89
CA ASP A 10 4.94 14.75 -11.64
C ASP A 10 4.64 13.35 -12.23
N GLN A 11 5.68 12.62 -12.63
CA GLN A 11 5.55 11.32 -13.28
C GLN A 11 5.84 10.16 -12.32
N LEU A 12 4.93 9.17 -12.30
CA LEU A 12 5.16 7.89 -11.63
C LEU A 12 6.25 7.08 -12.36
N ARG A 13 6.93 6.21 -11.62
CA ARG A 13 7.70 5.10 -12.23
C ARG A 13 6.77 4.19 -13.05
N SER A 14 7.33 3.26 -13.80
CA SER A 14 6.53 2.20 -14.41
C SER A 14 5.84 1.38 -13.33
N ILE A 15 4.50 1.31 -13.37
CA ILE A 15 3.69 0.58 -12.40
C ILE A 15 3.15 -0.68 -13.07
N LYS A 16 3.28 -1.82 -12.37
CA LYS A 16 2.75 -3.09 -12.87
C LYS A 16 2.11 -3.88 -11.72
N PHE A 17 0.97 -4.51 -12.02
CA PHE A 17 0.29 -5.47 -11.16
C PHE A 17 0.24 -6.82 -11.87
N THR A 18 0.82 -7.86 -11.25
CA THR A 18 0.70 -9.24 -11.74
C THR A 18 -0.14 -10.02 -10.73
N ARG A 19 -1.43 -10.16 -11.03
CA ARG A 19 -2.41 -10.86 -10.19
C ARG A 19 -2.24 -12.37 -10.25
N ASN A 20 -2.86 -13.06 -9.31
CA ASN A 20 -2.82 -14.52 -9.20
C ASN A 20 -1.38 -15.06 -9.16
N TRP A 21 -0.49 -14.34 -8.46
CA TRP A 21 0.92 -14.72 -8.35
C TRP A 21 1.12 -16.04 -7.61
N LEU A 22 0.30 -16.30 -6.58
CA LEU A 22 0.28 -17.55 -5.82
C LEU A 22 -1.02 -18.31 -6.08
N ASN A 23 -0.92 -19.62 -6.31
CA ASN A 23 -2.05 -20.47 -6.65
C ASN A 23 -2.94 -20.82 -5.43
N ASN A 24 -2.41 -20.74 -4.21
CA ASN A 24 -3.08 -21.21 -2.99
C ASN A 24 -3.76 -20.08 -2.20
N ALA A 25 -3.50 -18.83 -2.54
CA ALA A 25 -4.04 -17.67 -1.83
C ALA A 25 -5.39 -17.24 -2.42
N GLU A 26 -6.28 -16.71 -1.61
CA GLU A 26 -7.57 -16.18 -2.03
C GLU A 26 -7.44 -14.90 -2.85
N GLY A 27 -6.34 -14.16 -2.67
CA GLY A 27 -5.90 -13.05 -3.52
C GLY A 27 -4.40 -12.90 -3.45
N SER A 28 -3.75 -12.65 -4.58
CA SER A 28 -2.31 -12.41 -4.59
C SER A 28 -1.89 -11.54 -5.76
N VAL A 29 -0.99 -10.61 -5.50
CA VAL A 29 -0.45 -9.72 -6.53
C VAL A 29 1.02 -9.41 -6.26
N LEU A 30 1.84 -9.50 -7.30
CA LEU A 30 3.14 -8.84 -7.32
C LEU A 30 2.92 -7.43 -7.86
N VAL A 31 3.15 -6.42 -7.02
CA VAL A 31 3.13 -5.01 -7.41
C VAL A 31 4.56 -4.50 -7.61
N GLU A 32 4.76 -3.78 -8.71
CA GLU A 32 6.05 -3.22 -9.09
C GLU A 32 5.93 -1.71 -9.29
N TYR A 33 6.78 -0.92 -8.61
CA TYR A 33 6.98 0.51 -8.80
C TYR A 33 8.43 0.70 -9.28
N GLY A 34 8.62 0.68 -10.59
CA GLY A 34 9.97 0.58 -11.16
C GLY A 34 10.70 -0.66 -10.63
N ASN A 35 11.77 -0.44 -9.87
CA ASN A 35 12.54 -1.51 -9.26
C ASN A 35 12.02 -1.97 -7.89
N THR A 36 11.12 -1.24 -7.24
CA THR A 36 10.47 -1.71 -6.01
C THR A 36 9.48 -2.81 -6.34
N ARG A 37 9.59 -3.97 -5.67
CA ARG A 37 8.72 -5.14 -5.84
C ARG A 37 8.20 -5.60 -4.51
N VAL A 38 6.87 -5.67 -4.38
CA VAL A 38 6.20 -6.15 -3.18
C VAL A 38 5.21 -7.24 -3.56
N LEU A 39 5.31 -8.38 -2.92
CA LEU A 39 4.31 -9.44 -3.01
C LEU A 39 3.26 -9.17 -1.92
N CYS A 40 2.00 -8.95 -2.34
CA CYS A 40 0.87 -8.78 -1.44
C CYS A 40 -0.05 -10.00 -1.57
N VAL A 41 -0.32 -10.66 -0.45
CA VAL A 41 -1.09 -11.91 -0.40
C VAL A 41 -2.24 -11.75 0.59
N ALA A 42 -3.45 -12.06 0.17
CA ALA A 42 -4.64 -12.01 1.00
C ALA A 42 -5.07 -13.42 1.38
N SER A 43 -5.20 -13.67 2.67
CA SER A 43 -5.75 -14.90 3.24
C SER A 43 -7.13 -14.62 3.84
N PHE A 44 -8.15 -15.33 3.36
CA PHE A 44 -9.52 -15.23 3.85
C PHE A 44 -9.82 -16.36 4.83
N THR A 45 -10.33 -16.02 6.01
CA THR A 45 -10.72 -17.01 7.03
C THR A 45 -12.10 -16.69 7.57
N PRO A 46 -13.07 -17.63 7.54
CA PRO A 46 -14.32 -17.49 8.25
C PRO A 46 -14.08 -17.32 9.76
N GLY A 47 -14.85 -16.42 10.38
CA GLY A 47 -14.68 -16.06 11.79
C GLY A 47 -13.83 -14.81 12.01
N VAL A 48 -13.89 -14.30 13.24
CA VAL A 48 -13.23 -13.07 13.65
C VAL A 48 -12.49 -13.25 14.97
N PRO A 49 -11.54 -12.37 15.32
CA PRO A 49 -10.91 -12.38 16.65
C PRO A 49 -11.95 -12.34 17.77
N ARG A 50 -11.63 -12.93 18.93
CA ARG A 50 -12.54 -13.10 20.08
C ARG A 50 -13.27 -11.82 20.50
N TRP A 51 -12.62 -10.67 20.39
CA TRP A 51 -13.18 -9.37 20.76
C TRP A 51 -14.23 -8.83 19.77
N LEU A 52 -14.38 -9.44 18.57
CA LEU A 52 -15.39 -9.12 17.54
C LEU A 52 -16.50 -10.16 17.43
N VAL A 53 -16.37 -11.33 18.03
CA VAL A 53 -17.40 -12.40 17.97
C VAL A 53 -18.74 -11.88 18.45
N GLY A 54 -19.79 -12.11 17.67
CA GLY A 54 -21.16 -11.68 17.95
C GLY A 54 -21.45 -10.22 17.66
N LYS A 55 -20.51 -9.44 17.07
CA LYS A 55 -20.73 -8.04 16.69
C LYS A 55 -21.25 -7.87 15.26
N GLY A 56 -21.25 -8.96 14.47
CA GLY A 56 -21.66 -8.93 13.06
C GLY A 56 -20.70 -8.12 12.16
N GLU A 57 -19.46 -7.94 12.59
CA GLU A 57 -18.45 -7.16 11.86
C GLU A 57 -17.23 -8.05 11.56
N GLY A 58 -16.67 -7.87 10.36
CA GLY A 58 -15.43 -8.52 9.94
C GLY A 58 -14.18 -7.80 10.42
N TRP A 59 -13.04 -8.35 10.03
CA TRP A 59 -11.73 -7.76 10.35
C TRP A 59 -10.78 -7.84 9.17
N VAL A 60 -10.11 -6.72 8.89
CA VAL A 60 -9.00 -6.65 7.91
C VAL A 60 -7.76 -6.18 8.65
N THR A 61 -6.67 -6.95 8.52
CA THR A 61 -5.38 -6.62 9.12
C THR A 61 -4.26 -6.93 8.14
N SER A 62 -3.05 -6.45 8.43
CA SER A 62 -1.90 -6.76 7.58
C SER A 62 -0.63 -6.97 8.38
N GLU A 63 0.27 -7.72 7.77
CA GLU A 63 1.66 -7.86 8.16
C GLU A 63 2.56 -7.31 7.04
N TYR A 64 3.75 -6.87 7.40
CA TYR A 64 4.72 -6.33 6.46
C TYR A 64 6.10 -6.85 6.82
N ALA A 65 6.85 -7.30 5.82
CA ALA A 65 8.22 -7.73 6.01
C ALA A 65 9.09 -7.36 4.80
N MET A 66 10.40 -7.34 5.00
CA MET A 66 11.38 -7.22 3.92
C MET A 66 12.25 -8.46 3.88
N LEU A 67 12.45 -9.02 2.69
CA LEU A 67 13.45 -10.09 2.53
C LEU A 67 14.85 -9.57 2.87
N PRO A 68 15.74 -10.42 3.42
CA PRO A 68 17.09 -10.01 3.80
C PRO A 68 17.88 -9.33 2.69
N ARG A 69 17.64 -9.70 1.44
CA ARG A 69 18.30 -9.12 0.25
C ARG A 69 17.36 -8.24 -0.58
N ALA A 70 16.28 -7.76 0.01
CA ALA A 70 15.46 -6.72 -0.63
C ALA A 70 16.23 -5.40 -0.84
N THR A 71 17.27 -5.17 -0.05
CA THR A 71 18.16 -3.98 -0.09
C THR A 71 19.54 -4.33 -0.64
N HIS A 72 20.36 -3.31 -0.93
CA HIS A 72 21.73 -3.44 -1.46
C HIS A 72 22.63 -4.30 -0.56
N THR A 73 22.49 -4.19 0.76
CA THR A 73 23.17 -5.02 1.75
C THR A 73 22.19 -6.00 2.38
N ARG A 74 22.70 -7.15 2.85
CA ARG A 74 21.87 -8.13 3.55
C ARG A 74 21.50 -7.60 4.93
N SER A 75 20.18 -7.50 5.20
CA SER A 75 19.64 -7.30 6.55
C SER A 75 19.37 -8.64 7.25
N GLU A 76 19.31 -8.64 8.58
CA GLU A 76 18.91 -9.83 9.33
C GLU A 76 17.38 -10.01 9.32
N ARG A 77 16.92 -11.27 9.36
CA ARG A 77 15.50 -11.56 9.52
C ARG A 77 15.03 -11.19 10.92
N GLU A 78 14.00 -10.37 11.03
CA GLU A 78 13.43 -9.96 12.32
C GLU A 78 12.89 -11.15 13.13
N SER A 79 12.34 -12.18 12.45
CA SER A 79 11.87 -13.41 13.07
C SER A 79 12.98 -14.16 13.81
N VAL A 80 14.23 -14.08 13.35
CA VAL A 80 15.38 -14.68 14.03
C VAL A 80 15.77 -13.90 15.28
N LYS A 81 15.52 -12.58 15.29
CA LYS A 81 15.75 -11.73 16.48
C LYS A 81 14.66 -11.86 17.55
N GLY A 82 13.58 -12.57 17.26
CA GLY A 82 12.47 -12.80 18.19
C GLY A 82 11.56 -11.61 18.45
N LYS A 83 11.74 -10.48 17.72
CA LYS A 83 10.84 -9.31 17.79
C LYS A 83 10.84 -8.55 16.47
N LEU A 84 9.67 -7.99 16.15
CA LEU A 84 9.51 -7.10 15.02
C LEU A 84 10.11 -5.70 15.34
N GLY A 85 10.75 -5.09 14.36
CA GLY A 85 11.21 -3.72 14.44
C GLY A 85 10.06 -2.70 14.47
N GLY A 86 10.31 -1.50 15.01
CA GLY A 86 9.30 -0.45 15.07
C GLY A 86 8.79 -0.05 13.68
N ARG A 87 9.68 0.04 12.68
CA ARG A 87 9.31 0.32 11.28
C ARG A 87 8.35 -0.73 10.71
N THR A 88 8.63 -2.01 10.92
CA THR A 88 7.80 -3.13 10.45
C THR A 88 6.41 -3.06 11.07
N GLN A 89 6.32 -2.84 12.39
CA GLN A 89 5.05 -2.68 13.09
C GLN A 89 4.26 -1.45 12.63
N GLU A 90 4.94 -0.33 12.44
CA GLU A 90 4.33 0.91 11.96
C GLU A 90 3.71 0.71 10.58
N ILE A 91 4.46 0.12 9.62
CA ILE A 91 3.99 -0.10 8.26
C ILE A 91 2.86 -1.14 8.22
N SER A 92 2.94 -2.22 8.98
CA SER A 92 1.85 -3.19 9.10
C SER A 92 0.54 -2.52 9.54
N ARG A 93 0.62 -1.66 10.56
CA ARG A 93 -0.56 -0.93 11.06
C ARG A 93 -1.08 0.08 10.04
N LEU A 94 -0.19 0.75 9.30
CA LEU A 94 -0.52 1.69 8.25
C LEU A 94 -1.28 1.00 7.11
N VAL A 95 -0.77 -0.11 6.57
CA VAL A 95 -1.44 -0.89 5.52
C VAL A 95 -2.83 -1.36 5.99
N GLY A 96 -2.90 -2.00 7.16
CA GLY A 96 -4.18 -2.47 7.70
C GLY A 96 -5.20 -1.36 7.91
N ARG A 97 -4.77 -0.19 8.42
CA ARG A 97 -5.65 0.98 8.61
C ARG A 97 -6.13 1.54 7.27
N SER A 98 -5.26 1.62 6.28
CA SER A 98 -5.59 2.10 4.95
C SER A 98 -6.67 1.22 4.29
N LEU A 99 -6.55 -0.09 4.40
CA LEU A 99 -7.54 -1.03 3.87
C LEU A 99 -8.87 -0.95 4.61
N ARG A 100 -8.84 -0.85 5.96
CA ARG A 100 -10.08 -0.68 6.75
C ARG A 100 -10.83 0.60 6.42
N GLY A 101 -10.16 1.64 5.96
CA GLY A 101 -10.78 2.89 5.53
C GLY A 101 -11.65 2.76 4.27
N VAL A 102 -11.53 1.65 3.53
CA VAL A 102 -12.24 1.42 2.27
C VAL A 102 -13.05 0.13 2.27
N VAL A 103 -13.25 -0.50 3.43
CA VAL A 103 -14.04 -1.72 3.60
C VAL A 103 -15.16 -1.49 4.60
N ASP A 104 -16.39 -1.83 4.23
CA ASP A 104 -17.51 -1.96 5.15
C ASP A 104 -17.38 -3.28 5.93
N MET A 105 -16.99 -3.17 7.21
CA MET A 105 -16.79 -4.33 8.07
C MET A 105 -18.08 -5.09 8.35
N LYS A 106 -19.25 -4.43 8.32
CA LYS A 106 -20.54 -5.10 8.49
C LYS A 106 -20.90 -5.89 7.24
N ALA A 107 -20.64 -5.32 6.07
CA ALA A 107 -20.82 -6.01 4.80
C ALA A 107 -19.86 -7.21 4.63
N LEU A 108 -18.65 -7.13 5.22
CA LEU A 108 -17.71 -8.25 5.28
C LEU A 108 -18.24 -9.40 6.16
N GLY A 109 -19.10 -9.08 7.15
CA GLY A 109 -19.61 -10.05 8.12
C GLY A 109 -18.49 -10.60 9.00
N GLU A 110 -18.78 -11.57 9.87
CA GLU A 110 -17.78 -12.17 10.76
C GLU A 110 -16.75 -13.04 10.01
N ASN A 111 -15.99 -12.39 9.13
CA ASN A 111 -14.87 -12.96 8.38
C ASN A 111 -13.60 -12.13 8.61
N THR A 112 -12.45 -12.77 8.54
CA THR A 112 -11.15 -12.12 8.68
C THR A 112 -10.39 -12.20 7.36
N ILE A 113 -9.77 -11.10 6.96
CA ILE A 113 -8.80 -11.07 5.86
C ILE A 113 -7.47 -10.56 6.44
N VAL A 114 -6.42 -11.37 6.30
CA VAL A 114 -5.05 -11.00 6.63
C VAL A 114 -4.30 -10.75 5.33
N ILE A 115 -3.62 -9.61 5.24
CA ILE A 115 -2.80 -9.26 4.08
C ILE A 115 -1.33 -9.32 4.49
N ASP A 116 -0.58 -10.20 3.87
CA ASP A 116 0.87 -10.29 4.00
C ASP A 116 1.52 -9.49 2.88
N CYS A 117 2.41 -8.55 3.23
CA CYS A 117 3.15 -7.71 2.29
C CYS A 117 4.65 -7.97 2.44
N ASP A 118 5.21 -8.76 1.53
CA ASP A 118 6.63 -9.10 1.51
C ASP A 118 7.39 -8.28 0.45
N VAL A 119 8.31 -7.44 0.90
CA VAL A 119 9.17 -6.69 -0.02
C VAL A 119 10.27 -7.60 -0.55
N LEU A 120 10.21 -7.89 -1.84
CA LEU A 120 11.19 -8.71 -2.56
C LEU A 120 12.41 -7.89 -2.98
N GLN A 121 12.16 -6.62 -3.38
CA GLN A 121 13.18 -5.66 -3.79
C GLN A 121 12.73 -4.24 -3.42
N ALA A 122 13.61 -3.48 -2.78
CA ALA A 122 13.35 -2.12 -2.33
C ALA A 122 14.17 -1.11 -3.14
N ASP A 123 13.45 -0.13 -3.71
CA ASP A 123 14.00 1.01 -4.43
C ASP A 123 13.13 2.25 -4.18
N GLY A 124 12.93 2.62 -2.91
CA GLY A 124 12.00 3.68 -2.49
C GLY A 124 10.52 3.28 -2.57
N GLY A 125 9.67 3.87 -1.73
CA GLY A 125 8.21 3.72 -1.78
C GLY A 125 7.68 2.32 -1.44
N THR A 126 8.38 1.51 -0.64
CA THR A 126 7.94 0.13 -0.33
C THR A 126 6.61 0.08 0.41
N ARG A 127 6.36 1.00 1.36
CA ARG A 127 5.09 1.07 2.11
C ARG A 127 3.92 1.51 1.23
N THR A 128 4.15 2.43 0.30
CA THR A 128 3.11 2.91 -0.62
C THR A 128 2.77 1.86 -1.67
N ALA A 129 3.76 1.16 -2.21
CA ALA A 129 3.54 0.00 -3.07
C ALA A 129 2.79 -1.12 -2.34
N ALA A 130 3.15 -1.40 -1.07
CA ALA A 130 2.44 -2.39 -0.25
C ALA A 130 0.95 -2.04 -0.08
N ILE A 131 0.59 -0.80 0.27
CA ILE A 131 -0.81 -0.38 0.41
C ILE A 131 -1.57 -0.55 -0.92
N THR A 132 -0.96 -0.07 -2.01
CA THR A 132 -1.59 -0.09 -3.33
C THR A 132 -1.77 -1.51 -3.88
N GLY A 133 -0.77 -2.39 -3.67
CA GLY A 133 -0.87 -3.81 -4.03
C GLY A 133 -1.82 -4.58 -3.11
N ALA A 134 -1.79 -4.32 -1.81
CA ALA A 134 -2.67 -4.94 -0.82
C ALA A 134 -4.16 -4.74 -1.15
N TYR A 135 -4.54 -3.58 -1.67
CA TYR A 135 -5.91 -3.35 -2.13
C TYR A 135 -6.32 -4.28 -3.28
N VAL A 136 -5.44 -4.53 -4.25
CA VAL A 136 -5.73 -5.45 -5.36
C VAL A 136 -5.87 -6.88 -4.83
N ALA A 137 -4.98 -7.34 -3.96
CA ALA A 137 -5.07 -8.66 -3.34
C ALA A 137 -6.36 -8.81 -2.49
N LEU A 138 -6.73 -7.78 -1.72
CA LEU A 138 -7.98 -7.73 -0.96
C LEU A 138 -9.21 -7.86 -1.86
N ALA A 139 -9.24 -7.14 -2.99
CA ALA A 139 -10.35 -7.18 -3.94
C ALA A 139 -10.51 -8.60 -4.54
N ASP A 140 -9.40 -9.24 -4.88
CA ASP A 140 -9.40 -10.63 -5.37
C ASP A 140 -9.91 -11.61 -4.31
N ALA A 141 -9.45 -11.49 -3.07
CA ALA A 141 -9.92 -12.34 -1.97
C ALA A 141 -11.42 -12.17 -1.67
N ILE A 142 -11.96 -10.95 -1.74
CA ILE A 142 -13.39 -10.70 -1.59
C ILE A 142 -14.17 -11.31 -2.76
N ASN A 143 -13.69 -11.21 -3.98
CA ASN A 143 -14.32 -11.85 -5.15
C ASN A 143 -14.29 -13.38 -5.02
N TRP A 144 -13.19 -13.95 -4.57
CA TRP A 144 -13.09 -15.38 -4.25
C TRP A 144 -14.10 -15.79 -3.17
N ALA A 145 -14.21 -15.01 -2.08
CA ALA A 145 -15.14 -15.30 -0.98
C ALA A 145 -16.61 -15.26 -1.45
N LYS A 146 -16.96 -14.33 -2.36
CA LYS A 146 -18.28 -14.29 -3.00
C LYS A 146 -18.52 -15.54 -3.86
N ALA A 147 -17.53 -15.94 -4.67
CA ALA A 147 -17.63 -17.13 -5.53
C ALA A 147 -17.77 -18.44 -4.71
N LYS A 148 -17.23 -18.46 -3.48
CA LYS A 148 -17.34 -19.57 -2.53
C LYS A 148 -18.55 -19.46 -1.59
N ASN A 149 -19.43 -18.44 -1.74
CA ASN A 149 -20.58 -18.16 -0.89
C ASN A 149 -20.25 -17.89 0.60
N HIS A 150 -19.04 -17.46 0.92
CA HIS A 150 -18.69 -16.93 2.23
C HIS A 150 -19.23 -15.52 2.45
N ILE A 151 -19.38 -14.77 1.39
CA ILE A 151 -20.03 -13.46 1.34
C ILE A 151 -21.15 -13.55 0.29
N SER A 152 -22.32 -13.01 0.59
CA SER A 152 -23.42 -12.97 -0.38
C SER A 152 -23.00 -12.24 -1.66
N SER A 153 -23.33 -12.80 -2.82
CA SER A 153 -22.97 -12.22 -4.12
C SER A 153 -23.54 -10.82 -4.35
N GLY A 154 -24.69 -10.49 -3.72
CA GLY A 154 -25.33 -9.17 -3.77
C GLY A 154 -24.68 -8.12 -2.85
N VAL A 155 -23.73 -8.52 -1.99
CA VAL A 155 -23.06 -7.63 -1.04
C VAL A 155 -21.67 -7.27 -1.57
N ASN A 156 -21.31 -6.00 -1.50
CA ASN A 156 -19.94 -5.56 -1.79
C ASN A 156 -19.29 -4.90 -0.57
N PRO A 157 -18.40 -5.59 0.14
CA PRO A 157 -17.69 -5.00 1.26
C PRO A 157 -16.75 -3.85 0.87
N ILE A 158 -16.25 -3.80 -0.37
CA ILE A 158 -15.39 -2.70 -0.81
C ILE A 158 -16.24 -1.47 -1.09
N ILE A 159 -16.03 -0.40 -0.31
CA ILE A 159 -16.70 0.89 -0.46
C ILE A 159 -16.08 1.65 -1.63
N GLN A 160 -14.76 1.65 -1.70
CA GLN A 160 -13.98 2.36 -2.74
C GLN A 160 -12.55 1.83 -2.79
N SER A 161 -11.76 2.32 -3.75
CA SER A 161 -10.34 1.97 -3.84
C SER A 161 -9.49 2.79 -2.87
N VAL A 162 -8.26 2.31 -2.63
CA VAL A 162 -7.21 3.03 -1.92
C VAL A 162 -5.89 2.86 -2.64
N ALA A 163 -5.15 3.94 -2.77
CA ALA A 163 -3.80 3.95 -3.31
C ALA A 163 -2.89 4.84 -2.47
N ALA A 164 -1.59 4.60 -2.56
CA ALA A 164 -0.59 5.37 -1.85
C ALA A 164 0.63 5.65 -2.73
N VAL A 165 1.22 6.82 -2.53
CA VAL A 165 2.43 7.24 -3.24
C VAL A 165 3.33 8.06 -2.33
N SER A 166 4.64 8.01 -2.55
CA SER A 166 5.59 8.93 -1.94
C SER A 166 5.69 10.22 -2.75
N VAL A 167 5.87 11.33 -2.05
CA VAL A 167 6.23 12.62 -2.62
C VAL A 167 7.36 13.22 -1.79
N GLY A 168 8.16 14.09 -2.36
CA GLY A 168 9.21 14.74 -1.59
C GLY A 168 9.72 16.00 -2.21
N VAL A 169 10.65 16.66 -1.53
CA VAL A 169 11.31 17.87 -2.01
C VAL A 169 12.76 17.56 -2.33
N ILE A 170 13.14 17.73 -3.60
CA ILE A 170 14.51 17.55 -4.10
C ILE A 170 14.99 18.89 -4.65
N ASN A 171 16.05 19.45 -4.03
CA ASN A 171 16.59 20.76 -4.43
C ASN A 171 15.51 21.87 -4.53
N GLY A 172 14.59 21.89 -3.56
CA GLY A 172 13.51 22.89 -3.50
C GLY A 172 12.33 22.64 -4.44
N VAL A 173 12.27 21.49 -5.13
CA VAL A 173 11.21 21.15 -6.08
C VAL A 173 10.45 19.94 -5.58
N ALA A 174 9.11 20.01 -5.60
CA ALA A 174 8.24 18.88 -5.27
C ALA A 174 8.30 17.82 -6.37
N VAL A 175 8.50 16.56 -6.01
CA VAL A 175 8.59 15.41 -6.93
C VAL A 175 7.70 14.25 -6.46
N LEU A 176 7.14 13.55 -7.44
CA LEU A 176 6.24 12.41 -7.25
C LEU A 176 7.01 11.09 -7.32
N ASP A 177 6.65 10.12 -6.46
CA ASP A 177 7.11 8.73 -6.51
C ASP A 177 8.64 8.61 -6.48
N LEU A 178 9.20 8.87 -5.28
CA LEU A 178 10.64 8.84 -5.03
C LEU A 178 11.22 7.44 -5.22
N CYS A 179 12.29 7.31 -6.01
CA CYS A 179 13.17 6.14 -5.96
C CYS A 179 14.11 6.25 -4.74
N TYR A 180 14.91 5.19 -4.47
CA TYR A 180 15.78 5.15 -3.29
C TYR A 180 16.80 6.30 -3.24
N GLU A 181 17.44 6.63 -4.36
CA GLU A 181 18.43 7.72 -4.42
C GLU A 181 17.79 9.09 -4.12
N GLU A 182 16.57 9.29 -4.59
CA GLU A 182 15.80 10.51 -4.32
C GLU A 182 15.34 10.57 -2.87
N ASP A 183 14.85 9.45 -2.32
CA ASP A 183 14.39 9.32 -0.94
C ASP A 183 15.52 9.67 0.06
N VAL A 184 16.71 9.12 -0.17
CA VAL A 184 17.89 9.39 0.68
C VAL A 184 18.37 10.84 0.59
N SER A 185 18.19 11.50 -0.56
CA SER A 185 18.62 12.89 -0.78
C SER A 185 17.53 13.94 -0.56
N ALA A 186 16.31 13.50 -0.26
CA ALA A 186 15.16 14.38 -0.08
C ALA A 186 15.32 15.32 1.11
N GLN A 187 14.99 16.58 0.92
CA GLN A 187 14.87 17.58 2.00
C GLN A 187 13.61 17.34 2.84
N THR A 188 12.61 16.76 2.22
CA THR A 188 11.35 16.33 2.82
C THR A 188 10.90 15.07 2.12
N ASP A 189 10.55 14.03 2.85
CA ASP A 189 9.83 12.86 2.33
C ASP A 189 8.44 12.80 2.94
N MET A 190 7.46 12.41 2.13
CA MET A 190 6.07 12.30 2.56
C MET A 190 5.40 11.13 1.86
N ASN A 191 4.58 10.40 2.63
CA ASN A 191 3.73 9.34 2.11
C ASN A 191 2.26 9.78 2.18
N ILE A 192 1.56 9.66 1.08
CA ILE A 192 0.18 10.08 0.95
C ILE A 192 -0.66 8.87 0.60
N VAL A 193 -1.73 8.66 1.35
CA VAL A 193 -2.72 7.61 1.13
C VAL A 193 -4.07 8.25 0.85
N CYS A 194 -4.62 8.00 -0.34
CA CYS A 194 -5.91 8.53 -0.76
C CYS A 194 -6.89 7.41 -1.11
N THR A 195 -8.16 7.70 -0.88
CA THR A 195 -9.28 6.94 -1.42
C THR A 195 -9.51 7.25 -2.90
N GLY A 196 -10.28 6.42 -3.59
CA GLY A 196 -10.56 6.58 -5.02
C GLY A 196 -11.34 7.85 -5.37
N ASP A 197 -12.06 8.44 -4.42
CA ASP A 197 -12.75 9.73 -4.54
C ASP A 197 -11.89 10.93 -4.12
N GLY A 198 -10.59 10.70 -3.80
CA GLY A 198 -9.61 11.75 -3.54
C GLY A 198 -9.50 12.20 -2.09
N ASN A 199 -10.21 11.55 -1.15
CA ASN A 199 -10.07 11.87 0.27
C ASN A 199 -8.78 11.26 0.84
N PHE A 200 -8.16 11.97 1.80
CA PHE A 200 -6.95 11.49 2.46
C PHE A 200 -7.30 10.52 3.59
N ILE A 201 -6.66 9.36 3.60
CA ILE A 201 -6.68 8.43 4.74
C ILE A 201 -5.52 8.73 5.67
N GLU A 202 -4.34 8.99 5.11
CA GLU A 202 -3.14 9.31 5.88
C GLU A 202 -2.20 10.22 5.09
N VAL A 203 -1.61 11.16 5.79
CA VAL A 203 -0.52 12.03 5.33
C VAL A 203 0.58 11.93 6.38
N GLN A 204 1.71 11.37 6.01
CA GLN A 204 2.87 11.21 6.88
C GLN A 204 4.08 11.84 6.19
N GLY A 205 4.67 12.85 6.81
CA GLY A 205 5.82 13.54 6.21
C GLY A 205 6.78 14.07 7.26
N THR A 206 8.05 14.12 6.90
CA THR A 206 9.16 14.59 7.74
C THR A 206 10.06 15.50 6.92
N ALA A 207 10.48 16.62 7.52
CA ALA A 207 11.55 17.44 7.01
C ALA A 207 12.90 16.93 7.55
N GLU A 208 13.78 16.48 6.67
CA GLU A 208 15.09 15.94 7.03
C GLU A 208 16.15 17.05 7.29
N GLY A 209 15.77 18.30 7.13
CA GLY A 209 16.67 19.42 7.33
C GLY A 209 15.92 20.69 7.64
N LYS A 210 15.67 21.52 6.63
CA LYS A 210 14.91 22.75 6.79
C LYS A 210 13.41 22.47 6.80
N PRO A 211 12.63 23.08 7.72
CA PRO A 211 11.17 23.00 7.66
C PRO A 211 10.63 23.48 6.31
N PHE A 212 9.57 22.85 5.84
CA PHE A 212 8.81 23.29 4.67
C PHE A 212 7.64 24.16 5.09
N ASP A 213 7.26 25.12 4.24
CA ASP A 213 6.15 26.01 4.50
C ASP A 213 4.81 25.42 4.03
N ARG A 214 3.72 26.14 4.28
CA ARG A 214 2.37 25.74 3.90
C ARG A 214 2.20 25.60 2.38
N THR A 215 2.83 26.45 1.60
CA THR A 215 2.76 26.41 0.13
C THR A 215 3.37 25.12 -0.40
N MET A 216 4.53 24.72 0.11
CA MET A 216 5.17 23.47 -0.25
C MET A 216 4.32 22.24 0.21
N LEU A 217 3.72 22.31 1.39
CA LEU A 217 2.80 21.24 1.83
C LEU A 217 1.64 21.07 0.86
N ASP A 218 0.99 22.15 0.47
CA ASP A 218 -0.14 22.10 -0.47
C ASP A 218 0.29 21.52 -1.83
N GLN A 219 1.48 21.89 -2.35
CA GLN A 219 2.04 21.31 -3.57
C GLN A 219 2.29 19.80 -3.45
N LEU A 220 2.83 19.34 -2.32
CA LEU A 220 3.07 17.90 -2.07
C LEU A 220 1.75 17.14 -1.98
N LEU A 221 0.74 17.70 -1.33
CA LEU A 221 -0.59 17.09 -1.22
C LEU A 221 -1.27 16.96 -2.59
N ASP A 222 -1.25 18.03 -3.39
CA ASP A 222 -1.82 18.03 -4.74
C ASP A 222 -1.13 17.00 -5.64
N LEU A 223 0.20 16.95 -5.56
CA LEU A 223 1.02 16.03 -6.34
C LEU A 223 0.75 14.57 -5.94
N GLY A 224 0.66 14.29 -4.66
CA GLY A 224 0.33 12.97 -4.13
C GLY A 224 -1.08 12.52 -4.49
N ALA A 225 -2.07 13.41 -4.37
CA ALA A 225 -3.44 13.13 -4.77
C ALA A 225 -3.52 12.79 -6.27
N LYS A 226 -2.85 13.55 -7.13
CA LYS A 226 -2.73 13.28 -8.57
C LYS A 226 -2.10 11.90 -8.83
N GLY A 227 -1.05 11.52 -8.10
CA GLY A 227 -0.41 10.22 -8.18
C GLY A 227 -1.36 9.09 -7.78
N CYS A 228 -2.08 9.24 -6.66
CA CYS A 228 -3.07 8.27 -6.20
C CYS A 228 -4.20 8.04 -7.22
N VAL A 229 -4.70 9.09 -7.88
CA VAL A 229 -5.70 8.96 -8.96
C VAL A 229 -5.16 8.14 -10.14
N GLN A 230 -3.89 8.31 -10.52
CA GLN A 230 -3.28 7.49 -11.56
C GLN A 230 -3.16 6.02 -11.14
N LEU A 231 -2.72 5.77 -9.91
CA LEU A 231 -2.61 4.42 -9.34
C LEU A 231 -3.97 3.71 -9.26
N THR A 232 -5.02 4.41 -8.84
CA THR A 232 -6.39 3.87 -8.79
C THR A 232 -6.89 3.42 -10.17
N LYS A 233 -6.58 4.18 -11.22
CA LYS A 233 -6.90 3.76 -12.61
C LYS A 233 -6.17 2.48 -13.00
N LEU A 234 -4.89 2.36 -12.64
CA LEU A 234 -4.10 1.17 -12.94
C LEU A 234 -4.58 -0.05 -12.13
N GLN A 235 -5.01 0.13 -10.87
CA GLN A 235 -5.66 -0.91 -10.08
C GLN A 235 -6.96 -1.40 -10.75
N ALA A 236 -7.82 -0.47 -11.19
CA ALA A 236 -9.06 -0.80 -11.87
C ALA A 236 -8.80 -1.57 -13.19
N GLN A 237 -7.80 -1.16 -13.97
CA GLN A 237 -7.39 -1.89 -15.17
C GLN A 237 -6.89 -3.29 -14.85
N ALA A 238 -6.08 -3.46 -13.80
CA ALA A 238 -5.61 -4.75 -13.38
C ALA A 238 -6.77 -5.67 -12.92
N LEU A 239 -7.73 -5.15 -12.18
CA LEU A 239 -8.89 -5.90 -11.66
C LEU A 239 -9.91 -6.25 -12.75
N SER A 240 -9.90 -5.59 -13.92
CA SER A 240 -10.79 -5.87 -15.04
C SER A 240 -10.27 -6.98 -15.98
N GLN A 241 -9.03 -7.41 -15.85
CA GLN A 241 -8.40 -8.51 -16.59
C GLN A 241 -8.67 -9.87 -15.91
#